data_225ed437cb3e95456672d72b990e1fda
#
_entry.id   225ed437cb3e95456672d72b990e1fda
#
_cell.length_a   1.000
_cell.length_b   1.000
_cell.length_c   1.000
_cell.angle_alpha   90.00
_cell.angle_beta   90.00
_cell.angle_gamma   90.00
#
_symmetry.space_group_name_H-M   'P 1'
#
loop_
_entity.id
_entity.type
_entity.pdbx_description
1 polymer ?
#
loop_
_entity_poly.entity_id
_entity_poly.type
_entity_poly.pdbx_seq_one_letter_code
_entity_poly.pdbx_strand_id
1 'polypeptide(L)'
;LLARAVKNQFETLLPFDFRKQNRLYDGEELNIEQVIEEFVNVRAGYGSSERFYMQKHKNKRDVAVLFLVDVSASTAESIDIEEQTNDLYGIDKDINSSSDFRRIIDVEKESLALLFYALENLGDRCGIYAFSGYGRDNVELFLLKELEESMNDIVKSRIGSLNPMHATRMGPAIRHATMKLDSIAAKTKLLFLISDGRPQDRGYSREGVEKEYAVHDTKKALEEAREKSINTFCLTVDKKGHDYLQEMCQGMGYEVLDSVDLLPTRLLYLYRKLTT
;
A
#
# COMPACT_ATOMS: atom_id res chain seq x y z
N LEU A 1 1.00 18.83 -11.59
CA LEU A 1 1.90 19.23 -10.49
C LEU A 1 2.14 18.04 -9.53
N LEU A 2 1.11 17.36 -9.04
CA LEU A 2 1.19 16.25 -8.09
C LEU A 2 2.01 15.07 -8.64
N ALA A 3 1.75 14.62 -9.87
CA ALA A 3 2.48 13.54 -10.52
C ALA A 3 4.00 13.80 -10.64
N ARG A 4 4.40 15.06 -10.84
CA ARG A 4 5.80 15.47 -10.92
C ARG A 4 6.47 15.51 -9.55
N ALA A 5 5.75 15.95 -8.51
CA ALA A 5 6.23 15.93 -7.13
C ALA A 5 6.41 14.48 -6.63
N VAL A 6 5.45 13.63 -6.92
CA VAL A 6 5.49 12.20 -6.63
C VAL A 6 6.67 11.54 -7.36
N LYS A 7 6.88 11.81 -8.65
CA LYS A 7 8.01 11.30 -9.42
C LYS A 7 9.36 11.70 -8.81
N ASN A 8 9.54 12.96 -8.46
CA ASN A 8 10.78 13.45 -7.84
C ASN A 8 11.04 12.79 -6.47
N GLN A 9 10.00 12.56 -5.67
CA GLN A 9 10.13 11.83 -4.41
C GLN A 9 10.54 10.36 -4.63
N PHE A 10 10.11 9.74 -5.74
CA PHE A 10 10.50 8.37 -6.06
C PHE A 10 11.90 8.24 -6.65
N GLU A 11 12.36 9.20 -7.42
CA GLU A 11 13.74 9.20 -7.93
C GLU A 11 14.77 9.28 -6.79
N THR A 12 14.39 9.93 -5.67
CA THR A 12 15.21 9.91 -4.43
C THR A 12 15.05 8.61 -3.63
N LEU A 13 14.06 7.76 -3.99
CA LEU A 13 13.71 6.50 -3.33
C LEU A 13 14.38 5.27 -3.91
N LEU A 14 15.09 5.38 -5.02
CA LEU A 14 15.93 4.30 -5.50
C LEU A 14 17.13 4.15 -4.54
N PRO A 15 17.00 3.41 -3.42
CA PRO A 15 18.18 3.04 -2.70
C PRO A 15 18.85 1.99 -3.56
N PHE A 16 19.92 2.38 -4.21
CA PHE A 16 20.92 1.40 -4.61
C PHE A 16 21.53 0.87 -3.33
N ASP A 17 20.84 0.00 -2.63
CA ASP A 17 21.41 -0.72 -1.51
C ASP A 17 22.34 -1.78 -2.09
N PHE A 18 23.59 -1.35 -2.31
CA PHE A 18 24.65 -2.27 -2.66
C PHE A 18 25.09 -2.97 -1.38
N ARG A 19 24.72 -4.20 -1.18
CA ARG A 19 25.37 -5.03 -0.17
C ARG A 19 26.80 -5.30 -0.60
N LYS A 20 27.76 -4.79 0.18
CA LYS A 20 29.16 -5.16 0.05
C LYS A 20 29.32 -6.58 0.58
N GLN A 21 29.66 -7.50 -0.28
CA GLN A 21 30.07 -8.83 0.11
C GLN A 21 31.60 -8.82 0.22
N ASN A 22 32.12 -8.99 1.43
CA ASN A 22 33.54 -9.01 1.74
C ASN A 22 34.08 -10.43 1.76
N ARG A 23 35.41 -10.58 1.78
CA ARG A 23 36.14 -11.86 1.86
C ARG A 23 35.88 -12.78 0.66
N LEU A 24 35.94 -12.22 -0.53
CA LEU A 24 35.86 -12.95 -1.78
C LEU A 24 37.27 -13.21 -2.36
N TYR A 25 37.44 -14.30 -3.11
CA TYR A 25 38.66 -14.59 -3.87
C TYR A 25 38.83 -13.70 -5.10
N ASP A 26 37.71 -13.15 -5.62
CA ASP A 26 37.67 -12.26 -6.77
C ASP A 26 36.55 -11.23 -6.59
N GLY A 27 36.71 -10.02 -7.10
CA GLY A 27 35.71 -8.94 -6.92
C GLY A 27 36.12 -7.64 -7.61
N GLU A 28 35.21 -6.67 -7.62
CA GLU A 28 35.40 -5.39 -8.29
C GLU A 28 36.31 -4.42 -7.52
N GLU A 29 36.37 -4.56 -6.19
CA GLU A 29 37.15 -3.68 -5.31
C GLU A 29 37.94 -4.52 -4.30
N LEU A 30 39.10 -3.96 -3.87
CA LEU A 30 39.90 -4.54 -2.78
C LEU A 30 39.44 -3.98 -1.43
N ASN A 31 39.25 -4.84 -0.45
CA ASN A 31 39.02 -4.41 0.92
C ASN A 31 40.40 -4.17 1.58
N ILE A 32 40.77 -2.90 1.69
CA ILE A 32 42.10 -2.47 2.19
C ILE A 32 42.39 -3.01 3.62
N GLU A 33 41.35 -3.04 4.49
CA GLU A 33 41.50 -3.57 5.84
C GLU A 33 41.88 -5.06 5.82
N GLN A 34 41.24 -5.84 4.95
CA GLN A 34 41.54 -7.26 4.78
C GLN A 34 42.89 -7.50 4.12
N VAL A 35 43.33 -6.65 3.19
CA VAL A 35 44.67 -6.72 2.59
C VAL A 35 45.72 -6.47 3.65
N ILE A 36 45.51 -5.50 4.54
CA ILE A 36 46.46 -5.21 5.67
C ILE A 36 46.46 -6.37 6.64
N GLU A 37 45.32 -6.89 7.03
CA GLU A 37 45.19 -8.03 7.93
C GLU A 37 45.94 -9.26 7.37
N GLU A 38 45.74 -9.52 6.08
CA GLU A 38 46.40 -10.62 5.39
C GLU A 38 47.91 -10.45 5.30
N PHE A 39 48.39 -9.24 5.02
CA PHE A 39 49.80 -8.92 5.00
C PHE A 39 50.45 -9.14 6.36
N VAL A 40 49.78 -8.78 7.44
CA VAL A 40 50.23 -9.01 8.82
C VAL A 40 50.29 -10.51 9.13
N ASN A 41 49.27 -11.26 8.73
CA ASN A 41 49.17 -12.71 8.94
C ASN A 41 50.29 -13.45 8.22
N VAL A 42 50.53 -13.14 6.95
CA VAL A 42 51.63 -13.73 6.16
C VAL A 42 53.00 -13.43 6.81
N ARG A 43 53.19 -12.20 7.29
CA ARG A 43 54.42 -11.80 7.92
C ARG A 43 54.62 -12.45 9.30
N ALA A 44 53.55 -12.83 9.98
CA ALA A 44 53.54 -13.58 11.23
C ALA A 44 53.67 -15.10 11.03
N GLY A 45 53.81 -15.59 9.78
CA GLY A 45 53.98 -17.00 9.47
C GLY A 45 52.67 -17.79 9.31
N TYR A 46 51.50 -17.12 9.29
CA TYR A 46 50.24 -17.72 8.98
C TYR A 46 50.05 -17.76 7.47
N GLY A 47 49.32 -18.78 6.94
CA GLY A 47 49.05 -18.88 5.54
C GLY A 47 48.10 -17.77 5.02
N SER A 48 48.25 -17.40 3.75
CA SER A 48 47.34 -16.44 3.12
C SER A 48 45.97 -17.05 2.82
N SER A 49 44.88 -16.33 3.09
CA SER A 49 43.54 -16.73 2.77
C SER A 49 43.12 -16.31 1.35
N GLU A 50 43.87 -15.39 0.73
CA GLU A 50 43.60 -14.79 -0.60
C GLU A 50 42.19 -14.19 -0.77
N ARG A 51 41.48 -13.91 0.34
CA ARG A 51 40.08 -13.44 0.36
C ARG A 51 39.98 -11.97 0.70
N PHE A 52 40.58 -11.11 -0.07
CA PHE A 52 40.64 -9.67 0.20
C PHE A 52 39.82 -8.83 -0.81
N TYR A 53 39.08 -9.49 -1.71
CA TYR A 53 38.20 -8.79 -2.62
C TYR A 53 36.83 -8.54 -2.02
N MET A 54 36.19 -7.47 -2.48
CA MET A 54 34.79 -7.17 -2.22
C MET A 54 34.05 -6.93 -3.53
N GLN A 55 32.79 -7.30 -3.53
CA GLN A 55 31.87 -7.08 -4.64
C GLN A 55 30.62 -6.37 -4.13
N LYS A 56 30.16 -5.39 -4.90
CA LYS A 56 28.89 -4.72 -4.65
C LYS A 56 27.76 -5.47 -5.35
N HIS A 57 27.03 -6.27 -4.62
CA HIS A 57 25.82 -6.88 -5.16
C HIS A 57 24.66 -5.90 -5.04
N LYS A 58 24.02 -5.61 -6.18
CA LYS A 58 22.74 -4.90 -6.21
C LYS A 58 21.70 -5.77 -5.54
N ASN A 59 21.26 -5.37 -4.36
CA ASN A 59 20.22 -6.11 -3.64
C ASN A 59 18.94 -5.98 -4.46
N LYS A 60 18.52 -7.06 -5.11
CA LYS A 60 17.28 -7.08 -5.89
C LYS A 60 16.13 -7.02 -4.89
N ARG A 61 15.32 -5.98 -4.94
CA ARG A 61 14.10 -5.90 -4.13
C ARG A 61 13.23 -7.11 -4.48
N ASP A 62 12.69 -7.73 -3.46
CA ASP A 62 11.79 -8.88 -3.61
C ASP A 62 10.54 -8.63 -2.76
N VAL A 63 9.73 -7.70 -3.24
CA VAL A 63 8.51 -7.21 -2.60
C VAL A 63 7.31 -7.57 -3.46
N ALA A 64 6.28 -8.09 -2.82
CA ALA A 64 4.95 -8.24 -3.39
C ALA A 64 3.96 -7.43 -2.53
N VAL A 65 3.23 -6.52 -3.14
CA VAL A 65 2.23 -5.70 -2.46
C VAL A 65 0.88 -5.82 -3.14
N LEU A 66 -0.18 -5.90 -2.35
CA LEU A 66 -1.54 -5.88 -2.82
C LEU A 66 -2.30 -4.74 -2.14
N PHE A 67 -2.94 -3.90 -2.95
CA PHE A 67 -3.84 -2.87 -2.49
C PHE A 67 -5.27 -3.38 -2.63
N LEU A 68 -5.96 -3.41 -1.51
CA LEU A 68 -7.35 -3.81 -1.39
C LEU A 68 -8.17 -2.56 -1.08
N VAL A 69 -8.98 -2.13 -2.04
CA VAL A 69 -9.70 -0.85 -2.01
C VAL A 69 -11.18 -1.09 -1.81
N ASP A 70 -11.73 -0.41 -0.84
CA ASP A 70 -13.17 -0.40 -0.60
C ASP A 70 -13.86 0.46 -1.66
N VAL A 71 -14.90 -0.07 -2.29
CA VAL A 71 -15.74 0.66 -3.22
C VAL A 71 -17.19 0.63 -2.77
N SER A 72 -17.41 0.70 -1.48
CA SER A 72 -18.74 0.75 -0.88
C SER A 72 -19.47 2.05 -1.21
N ALA A 73 -20.77 2.10 -0.91
CA ALA A 73 -21.62 3.23 -1.24
C ALA A 73 -21.19 4.55 -0.58
N SER A 74 -20.50 4.49 0.56
CA SER A 74 -19.93 5.66 1.26
C SER A 74 -18.90 6.41 0.41
N THR A 75 -18.16 5.73 -0.46
CA THR A 75 -17.17 6.35 -1.35
C THR A 75 -17.80 7.30 -2.39
N ALA A 76 -19.14 7.31 -2.50
CA ALA A 76 -19.89 8.27 -3.31
C ALA A 76 -19.99 9.65 -2.66
N GLU A 77 -19.68 9.78 -1.37
CA GLU A 77 -19.78 11.06 -0.66
C GLU A 77 -18.85 12.10 -1.29
N SER A 78 -19.40 13.32 -1.39
CA SER A 78 -18.66 14.48 -1.89
C SER A 78 -17.67 14.92 -0.84
N ILE A 79 -16.47 15.26 -1.26
CA ILE A 79 -15.48 15.90 -0.40
C ILE A 79 -15.86 17.37 -0.32
N ASP A 80 -16.30 17.83 0.86
CA ASP A 80 -16.48 19.25 1.11
C ASP A 80 -15.10 19.92 1.00
N ILE A 81 -14.91 20.67 -0.07
CA ILE A 81 -13.81 21.62 -0.15
C ILE A 81 -14.19 22.70 0.86
N GLU A 82 -13.64 22.63 2.07
CA GLU A 82 -13.66 23.77 2.97
C GLU A 82 -13.01 24.94 2.22
N GLU A 83 -13.87 25.77 1.64
CA GLU A 83 -13.46 27.05 1.05
C GLU A 83 -12.84 27.90 2.16
N GLN A 84 -11.51 27.87 2.27
CA GLN A 84 -10.77 29.00 2.81
C GLN A 84 -10.86 30.15 1.80
N THR A 85 -12.05 30.58 1.49
CA THR A 85 -12.28 31.88 0.88
C THR A 85 -12.53 32.87 2.00
N ASN A 86 -11.46 33.55 2.42
CA ASN A 86 -11.59 34.81 3.12
C ASN A 86 -12.62 35.68 2.39
N ASP A 87 -13.69 36.02 3.10
CA ASP A 87 -14.64 37.04 2.74
C ASP A 87 -13.92 38.38 2.51
N LEU A 88 -13.65 38.70 1.28
CA LEU A 88 -13.30 40.07 0.85
C LEU A 88 -13.66 40.21 -0.64
N TYR A 89 -14.92 40.34 -0.94
CA TYR A 89 -15.59 40.94 -2.08
C TYR A 89 -16.84 40.13 -2.47
N GLY A 90 -18.00 40.69 -2.14
CA GLY A 90 -19.30 40.23 -2.59
C GLY A 90 -19.40 40.28 -4.10
N ILE A 91 -19.31 39.13 -4.72
CA ILE A 91 -19.66 38.92 -6.14
C ILE A 91 -20.70 37.80 -6.15
N ASP A 92 -21.90 38.14 -6.64
CA ASP A 92 -22.99 37.19 -6.88
C ASP A 92 -22.48 35.98 -7.69
N LYS A 93 -22.51 34.80 -7.07
CA LYS A 93 -22.22 33.57 -7.79
C LYS A 93 -23.42 33.20 -8.65
N ASP A 94 -23.28 33.34 -9.95
CA ASP A 94 -24.17 32.71 -10.93
C ASP A 94 -24.24 31.20 -10.66
N ILE A 95 -25.46 30.71 -10.34
CA ILE A 95 -25.82 29.35 -9.93
C ILE A 95 -25.73 28.33 -11.12
N ASN A 96 -24.92 28.58 -12.13
CA ASN A 96 -24.82 27.73 -13.32
C ASN A 96 -23.40 27.17 -13.65
N SER A 97 -22.48 27.17 -12.70
CA SER A 97 -21.30 26.32 -12.81
C SER A 97 -21.62 24.97 -12.19
N SER A 98 -21.69 23.93 -13.00
CA SER A 98 -21.60 22.53 -12.55
C SER A 98 -20.28 22.39 -11.83
N SER A 99 -20.29 22.66 -10.50
CA SER A 99 -19.17 22.32 -9.66
C SER A 99 -19.02 20.81 -9.74
N ASP A 100 -17.95 20.36 -10.35
CA ASP A 100 -17.50 18.96 -10.30
C ASP A 100 -17.27 18.64 -8.82
N PHE A 101 -18.29 18.11 -8.15
CA PHE A 101 -18.15 17.63 -6.78
C PHE A 101 -17.23 16.41 -6.82
N ARG A 102 -16.01 16.60 -6.35
CA ARG A 102 -15.03 15.53 -6.25
C ARG A 102 -15.46 14.56 -5.16
N ARG A 103 -15.59 13.28 -5.50
CA ARG A 103 -16.00 12.23 -4.57
C ARG A 103 -14.79 11.52 -3.98
N ILE A 104 -14.96 10.84 -2.85
CA ILE A 104 -13.92 10.03 -2.21
C ILE A 104 -13.34 9.04 -3.22
N ILE A 105 -14.16 8.32 -3.95
CA ILE A 105 -13.72 7.35 -4.96
C ILE A 105 -12.86 7.98 -6.07
N ASP A 106 -13.11 9.23 -6.44
CA ASP A 106 -12.32 9.89 -7.49
C ASP A 106 -10.89 10.17 -7.02
N VAL A 107 -10.71 10.53 -5.74
CA VAL A 107 -9.38 10.69 -5.11
C VAL A 107 -8.68 9.34 -4.91
N GLU A 108 -9.41 8.30 -4.56
CA GLU A 108 -8.85 6.95 -4.46
C GLU A 108 -8.33 6.47 -5.81
N LYS A 109 -9.08 6.65 -6.90
CA LYS A 109 -8.62 6.34 -8.28
C LYS A 109 -7.35 7.09 -8.66
N GLU A 110 -7.31 8.39 -8.39
CA GLU A 110 -6.12 9.22 -8.65
C GLU A 110 -4.94 8.75 -7.82
N SER A 111 -5.16 8.43 -6.54
CA SER A 111 -4.15 7.93 -5.62
C SER A 111 -3.55 6.62 -6.10
N LEU A 112 -4.40 5.69 -6.52
CA LEU A 112 -3.99 4.43 -7.09
C LEU A 112 -3.17 4.63 -8.38
N ALA A 113 -3.65 5.46 -9.30
CA ALA A 113 -2.94 5.73 -10.55
C ALA A 113 -1.55 6.33 -10.31
N LEU A 114 -1.43 7.29 -9.38
CA LEU A 114 -0.16 7.90 -9.01
C LEU A 114 0.80 6.91 -8.33
N LEU A 115 0.28 6.13 -7.38
CA LEU A 115 1.05 5.10 -6.69
C LEU A 115 1.63 4.10 -7.68
N PHE A 116 0.81 3.63 -8.64
CA PHE A 116 1.24 2.63 -9.62
C PHE A 116 2.31 3.15 -10.55
N TYR A 117 2.14 4.36 -11.06
CA TYR A 117 3.17 5.00 -11.88
C TYR A 117 4.52 5.07 -11.14
N ALA A 118 4.46 5.21 -9.84
CA ALA A 118 5.63 5.28 -8.99
C ALA A 118 6.23 3.89 -8.72
N LEU A 119 5.41 2.88 -8.46
CA LEU A 119 5.85 1.51 -8.14
C LEU A 119 6.39 0.76 -9.36
N GLU A 120 5.90 1.04 -10.57
CA GLU A 120 6.39 0.44 -11.81
C GLU A 120 7.90 0.67 -12.01
N ASN A 121 8.40 1.84 -11.59
CA ASN A 121 9.81 2.16 -11.67
C ASN A 121 10.68 1.42 -10.64
N LEU A 122 10.09 0.89 -9.57
CA LEU A 122 10.80 0.13 -8.53
C LEU A 122 10.98 -1.35 -8.89
N GLY A 123 10.18 -1.87 -9.82
CA GLY A 123 10.19 -3.27 -10.23
C GLY A 123 9.59 -4.23 -9.19
N ASP A 124 8.82 -3.72 -8.24
CA ASP A 124 8.10 -4.51 -7.25
C ASP A 124 6.82 -5.11 -7.86
N ARG A 125 6.44 -6.29 -7.41
CA ARG A 125 5.18 -6.94 -7.84
C ARG A 125 4.02 -6.30 -7.10
N CYS A 126 3.11 -5.72 -7.84
CA CYS A 126 2.04 -4.92 -7.28
C CYS A 126 0.69 -5.25 -7.89
N GLY A 127 -0.28 -5.60 -7.05
CA GLY A 127 -1.67 -5.88 -7.43
C GLY A 127 -2.65 -4.87 -6.86
N ILE A 128 -3.78 -4.70 -7.54
CA ILE A 128 -4.91 -3.89 -7.05
C ILE A 128 -6.20 -4.69 -7.20
N TYR A 129 -6.91 -4.80 -6.11
CA TYR A 129 -8.24 -5.37 -6.07
C TYR A 129 -9.16 -4.38 -5.38
N ALA A 130 -10.36 -4.22 -5.91
CA ALA A 130 -11.42 -3.50 -5.23
C ALA A 130 -12.44 -4.50 -4.69
N PHE A 131 -13.14 -4.15 -3.63
CA PHE A 131 -14.14 -5.03 -3.05
C PHE A 131 -15.39 -4.26 -2.62
N SER A 132 -16.50 -4.98 -2.66
CA SER A 132 -17.78 -4.57 -2.10
C SER A 132 -18.54 -5.82 -1.64
N GLY A 133 -19.68 -5.66 -0.99
CA GLY A 133 -20.49 -6.80 -0.59
C GLY A 133 -21.94 -6.44 -0.32
N TYR A 134 -22.81 -7.42 -0.52
CA TYR A 134 -24.21 -7.31 -0.19
C TYR A 134 -24.68 -8.63 0.45
N GLY A 135 -24.58 -8.71 1.75
CA GLY A 135 -24.90 -9.91 2.47
C GLY A 135 -23.81 -11.00 2.41
N ARG A 136 -24.08 -12.12 3.05
CA ARG A 136 -23.10 -13.21 3.20
C ARG A 136 -22.73 -13.88 1.89
N ASP A 137 -23.67 -13.99 0.98
CA ASP A 137 -23.54 -14.82 -0.22
C ASP A 137 -23.07 -14.01 -1.44
N ASN A 138 -23.07 -12.68 -1.34
CA ASN A 138 -22.68 -11.79 -2.43
C ASN A 138 -21.49 -10.90 -1.99
N VAL A 139 -20.31 -11.47 -2.00
CA VAL A 139 -19.05 -10.73 -1.81
C VAL A 139 -18.41 -10.56 -3.17
N GLU A 140 -18.26 -9.32 -3.58
CA GLU A 140 -17.74 -8.95 -4.90
C GLU A 140 -16.29 -8.52 -4.77
N LEU A 141 -15.45 -9.07 -5.62
CA LEU A 141 -14.04 -8.70 -5.73
C LEU A 141 -13.75 -8.34 -7.18
N PHE A 142 -13.28 -7.12 -7.39
CA PHE A 142 -12.98 -6.58 -8.71
C PHE A 142 -11.46 -6.59 -8.91
N LEU A 143 -11.03 -7.38 -9.88
CA LEU A 143 -9.64 -7.44 -10.28
C LEU A 143 -9.30 -6.25 -11.17
N LEU A 144 -8.56 -5.28 -10.64
CA LEU A 144 -8.11 -4.11 -11.39
C LEU A 144 -6.75 -4.35 -12.02
N LYS A 145 -5.83 -4.96 -11.26
CA LYS A 145 -4.48 -5.32 -11.72
C LYS A 145 -3.97 -6.56 -10.99
N GLU A 146 -3.52 -7.56 -11.70
CA GLU A 146 -2.80 -8.70 -11.11
C GLU A 146 -1.39 -8.30 -10.67
N LEU A 147 -0.83 -9.08 -9.74
CA LEU A 147 0.48 -8.83 -9.14
C LEU A 147 1.63 -8.79 -10.17
N GLU A 148 1.55 -9.61 -11.19
CA GLU A 148 2.57 -9.72 -12.25
C GLU A 148 2.19 -8.97 -13.54
N GLU A 149 1.00 -8.38 -13.59
CA GLU A 149 0.54 -7.58 -14.74
C GLU A 149 1.26 -6.23 -14.74
N SER A 150 1.73 -5.78 -15.91
CA SER A 150 2.28 -4.42 -16.07
C SER A 150 1.17 -3.38 -16.21
N MET A 151 1.48 -2.12 -15.87
CA MET A 151 0.54 -1.02 -16.07
C MET A 151 0.32 -0.76 -17.56
N ASN A 152 -0.89 -0.98 -18.02
CA ASN A 152 -1.31 -0.75 -19.40
C ASN A 152 -2.64 0.01 -19.45
N ASP A 153 -3.10 0.35 -20.64
CA ASP A 153 -4.34 1.13 -20.80
C ASP A 153 -5.59 0.34 -20.36
N ILE A 154 -5.52 -0.98 -20.37
CA ILE A 154 -6.61 -1.83 -19.87
C ILE A 154 -6.71 -1.70 -18.34
N VAL A 155 -5.59 -1.73 -17.63
CA VAL A 155 -5.54 -1.53 -16.17
C VAL A 155 -6.05 -0.13 -15.81
N LYS A 156 -5.61 0.91 -16.52
CA LYS A 156 -6.10 2.28 -16.33
C LYS A 156 -7.61 2.38 -16.56
N SER A 157 -8.12 1.72 -17.61
CA SER A 157 -9.55 1.66 -17.88
C SER A 157 -10.34 0.96 -16.78
N ARG A 158 -9.81 -0.18 -16.24
CA ARG A 158 -10.44 -0.88 -15.10
C ARG A 158 -10.49 0.02 -13.86
N ILE A 159 -9.41 0.73 -13.52
CA ILE A 159 -9.39 1.68 -12.41
C ILE A 159 -10.39 2.82 -12.66
N GLY A 160 -10.40 3.38 -13.87
CA GLY A 160 -11.32 4.45 -14.24
C GLY A 160 -12.80 4.05 -14.18
N SER A 161 -13.12 2.78 -14.44
CA SER A 161 -14.49 2.24 -14.41
C SER A 161 -15.04 1.94 -13.02
N LEU A 162 -14.24 2.06 -11.96
CA LEU A 162 -14.71 1.89 -10.59
C LEU A 162 -15.85 2.86 -10.27
N ASN A 163 -16.89 2.34 -9.65
CA ASN A 163 -18.01 3.13 -9.16
C ASN A 163 -18.37 2.68 -7.75
N PRO A 164 -18.90 3.58 -6.91
CA PRO A 164 -19.44 3.21 -5.62
C PRO A 164 -20.49 2.12 -5.75
N MET A 165 -20.44 1.10 -4.90
CA MET A 165 -21.33 -0.06 -4.98
C MET A 165 -22.14 -0.26 -3.68
N HIS A 166 -22.00 -1.41 -3.04
CA HIS A 166 -22.88 -1.80 -1.95
C HIS A 166 -22.30 -1.49 -0.56
N ALA A 167 -22.04 -2.51 0.23
CA ALA A 167 -21.59 -2.41 1.60
C ALA A 167 -20.13 -2.85 1.76
N THR A 168 -19.56 -2.60 2.93
CA THR A 168 -18.14 -2.81 3.26
C THR A 168 -17.97 -4.17 3.94
N ARG A 169 -17.74 -5.23 3.17
CA ARG A 169 -17.49 -6.57 3.69
C ARG A 169 -16.02 -6.95 3.57
N MET A 170 -15.22 -6.56 4.58
CA MET A 170 -13.74 -6.66 4.53
C MET A 170 -13.20 -8.08 4.70
N GLY A 171 -13.75 -8.87 5.62
CA GLY A 171 -13.17 -10.16 6.02
C GLY A 171 -12.89 -11.12 4.86
N PRO A 172 -13.89 -11.46 4.03
CA PRO A 172 -13.69 -12.33 2.87
C PRO A 172 -12.72 -11.75 1.82
N ALA A 173 -12.76 -10.43 1.61
CA ALA A 173 -11.87 -9.74 0.67
C ALA A 173 -10.40 -9.84 1.14
N ILE A 174 -10.15 -9.63 2.43
CA ILE A 174 -8.80 -9.77 3.03
C ILE A 174 -8.31 -11.21 2.90
N ARG A 175 -9.15 -12.22 3.18
CA ARG A 175 -8.77 -13.63 3.03
C ARG A 175 -8.42 -13.98 1.58
N HIS A 176 -9.18 -13.46 0.62
CA HIS A 176 -8.87 -13.67 -0.80
C HIS A 176 -7.55 -13.01 -1.19
N ALA A 177 -7.33 -11.75 -0.79
CA ALA A 177 -6.07 -11.04 -1.01
C ALA A 177 -4.88 -11.76 -0.35
N THR A 178 -5.08 -12.28 0.85
CA THR A 178 -4.11 -13.09 1.58
C THR A 178 -3.74 -14.36 0.81
N MET A 179 -4.71 -15.06 0.26
CA MET A 179 -4.47 -16.27 -0.55
C MET A 179 -3.65 -15.95 -1.81
N LYS A 180 -3.94 -14.83 -2.47
CA LYS A 180 -3.20 -14.36 -3.65
C LYS A 180 -1.75 -14.02 -3.30
N LEU A 181 -1.52 -13.26 -2.24
CA LEU A 181 -0.16 -12.94 -1.78
C LEU A 181 0.61 -14.17 -1.28
N ASP A 182 -0.07 -15.10 -0.63
CA ASP A 182 0.54 -16.33 -0.12
C ASP A 182 1.11 -17.20 -1.26
N SER A 183 0.41 -17.25 -2.40
CA SER A 183 0.83 -18.01 -3.57
C SER A 183 2.08 -17.44 -4.27
N ILE A 184 2.50 -16.21 -3.96
CA ILE A 184 3.65 -15.56 -4.59
C ILE A 184 4.91 -15.78 -3.76
N ALA A 185 5.98 -16.21 -4.40
CA ALA A 185 7.29 -16.28 -3.77
C ALA A 185 7.89 -14.87 -3.70
N ALA A 186 7.79 -14.22 -2.54
CA ALA A 186 8.38 -12.92 -2.24
C ALA A 186 8.90 -12.88 -0.80
N LYS A 187 10.03 -12.19 -0.60
CA LYS A 187 10.63 -12.03 0.72
C LYS A 187 9.79 -11.13 1.62
N THR A 188 9.25 -10.07 1.06
CA THR A 188 8.38 -9.12 1.77
C THR A 188 7.02 -9.12 1.10
N LYS A 189 5.99 -9.42 1.88
CA LYS A 189 4.59 -9.42 1.42
C LYS A 189 3.81 -8.38 2.21
N LEU A 190 3.13 -7.47 1.50
CA LEU A 190 2.38 -6.38 2.08
C LEU A 190 0.93 -6.39 1.57
N LEU A 191 -0.01 -6.17 2.48
CA LEU A 191 -1.41 -5.94 2.16
C LEU A 191 -1.83 -4.58 2.71
N PHE A 192 -2.16 -3.66 1.82
CA PHE A 192 -2.77 -2.38 2.18
C PHE A 192 -4.28 -2.46 2.03
N LEU A 193 -5.01 -2.22 3.10
CA LEU A 193 -6.45 -2.06 3.10
C LEU A 193 -6.76 -0.56 3.12
N ILE A 194 -7.46 -0.08 2.11
CA ILE A 194 -7.90 1.30 1.97
C ILE A 194 -9.42 1.31 2.04
N SER A 195 -9.99 2.04 3.00
CA SER A 195 -11.43 2.12 3.20
C SER A 195 -11.80 3.49 3.74
N ASP A 196 -12.95 3.98 3.37
CA ASP A 196 -13.52 5.24 3.85
C ASP A 196 -14.36 5.09 5.12
N GLY A 197 -14.54 3.84 5.61
CA GLY A 197 -15.42 3.60 6.73
C GLY A 197 -15.20 2.29 7.48
N ARG A 198 -16.11 2.08 8.41
CA ARG A 198 -16.17 0.90 9.25
C ARG A 198 -16.70 -0.30 8.47
N PRO A 199 -16.21 -1.53 8.72
CA PRO A 199 -16.82 -2.73 8.16
C PRO A 199 -18.29 -2.82 8.56
N GLN A 200 -19.16 -2.82 7.55
CA GLN A 200 -20.61 -2.86 7.76
C GLN A 200 -21.31 -3.55 6.58
N ASP A 201 -22.14 -4.55 6.90
CA ASP A 201 -22.97 -5.24 5.91
C ASP A 201 -24.20 -5.85 6.57
N ARG A 202 -25.32 -5.87 5.86
CA ARG A 202 -26.58 -6.45 6.35
C ARG A 202 -26.49 -7.94 6.69
N GLY A 203 -25.54 -8.67 6.07
CA GLY A 203 -25.33 -10.09 6.33
C GLY A 203 -24.69 -10.41 7.70
N TYR A 204 -24.30 -9.40 8.45
CA TYR A 204 -23.82 -9.54 9.82
C TYR A 204 -24.96 -9.38 10.86
N SER A 205 -26.20 -9.09 10.40
CA SER A 205 -27.36 -8.81 11.27
C SER A 205 -27.85 -10.03 12.01
N ARG A 206 -27.59 -10.05 13.30
CA ARG A 206 -28.48 -10.65 14.31
C ARG A 206 -28.59 -9.64 15.45
N GLU A 207 -29.77 -9.03 15.57
CA GLU A 207 -30.23 -8.28 16.75
C GLU A 207 -29.17 -7.42 17.48
N GLY A 208 -28.77 -6.29 16.85
CA GLY A 208 -27.96 -5.26 17.54
C GLY A 208 -26.44 -5.49 17.62
N VAL A 209 -25.92 -6.64 17.19
CA VAL A 209 -24.49 -7.03 17.31
C VAL A 209 -23.73 -6.88 15.97
N GLU A 210 -24.34 -6.31 14.96
CA GLU A 210 -23.82 -6.26 13.59
C GLU A 210 -22.43 -5.66 13.50
N LYS A 211 -22.23 -4.52 14.15
CA LYS A 211 -21.00 -3.73 14.03
C LYS A 211 -19.81 -4.42 14.68
N GLU A 212 -20.01 -5.04 15.82
CA GLU A 212 -18.95 -5.76 16.55
C GLU A 212 -18.54 -7.02 15.80
N TYR A 213 -19.51 -7.76 15.24
CA TYR A 213 -19.22 -8.98 14.48
C TYR A 213 -18.42 -8.67 13.20
N ALA A 214 -18.75 -7.61 12.48
CA ALA A 214 -18.03 -7.20 11.27
C ALA A 214 -16.56 -6.81 11.59
N VAL A 215 -16.35 -6.06 12.67
CA VAL A 215 -15.01 -5.71 13.16
C VAL A 215 -14.24 -6.97 13.57
N HIS A 216 -14.88 -7.88 14.28
CA HIS A 216 -14.26 -9.14 14.72
C HIS A 216 -13.89 -10.07 13.55
N ASP A 217 -14.76 -10.22 12.54
CA ASP A 217 -14.46 -11.01 11.33
C ASP A 217 -13.27 -10.40 10.55
N THR A 218 -13.24 -9.07 10.44
CA THR A 218 -12.13 -8.36 9.82
C THR A 218 -10.83 -8.54 10.60
N LYS A 219 -10.86 -8.38 11.93
CA LYS A 219 -9.72 -8.66 12.81
C LYS A 219 -9.18 -10.07 12.60
N LYS A 220 -10.08 -11.06 12.57
CA LYS A 220 -9.68 -12.46 12.36
C LYS A 220 -9.01 -12.67 10.99
N ALA A 221 -9.55 -12.07 9.94
CA ALA A 221 -8.96 -12.14 8.60
C ALA A 221 -7.56 -11.49 8.54
N LEU A 222 -7.34 -10.39 9.26
CA LEU A 222 -6.05 -9.74 9.38
C LEU A 222 -5.04 -10.60 10.19
N GLU A 223 -5.50 -11.26 11.25
CA GLU A 223 -4.68 -12.22 12.03
C GLU A 223 -4.23 -13.40 11.14
N GLU A 224 -5.14 -13.96 10.35
CA GLU A 224 -4.86 -15.04 9.39
C GLU A 224 -3.81 -14.61 8.34
N ALA A 225 -3.84 -13.35 7.89
CA ALA A 225 -2.82 -12.81 6.99
C ALA A 225 -1.45 -12.73 7.68
N ARG A 226 -1.42 -12.28 8.94
CA ARG A 226 -0.18 -12.20 9.74
C ARG A 226 0.43 -13.58 9.99
N GLU A 227 -0.38 -14.60 10.27
CA GLU A 227 0.07 -16.00 10.42
C GLU A 227 0.80 -16.50 9.17
N LYS A 228 0.44 -15.98 7.98
CA LYS A 228 1.10 -16.25 6.70
C LYS A 228 2.27 -15.30 6.40
N SER A 229 2.76 -14.58 7.41
CA SER A 229 3.87 -13.63 7.27
C SER A 229 3.59 -12.50 6.26
N ILE A 230 2.32 -12.11 6.11
CA ILE A 230 1.89 -10.97 5.33
C ILE A 230 1.71 -9.77 6.27
N ASN A 231 2.48 -8.72 6.06
CA ASN A 231 2.35 -7.48 6.80
C ASN A 231 1.13 -6.71 6.30
N THR A 232 0.19 -6.44 7.19
CA THR A 232 -1.03 -5.71 6.85
C THR A 232 -0.98 -4.29 7.37
N PHE A 233 -1.52 -3.36 6.60
CA PHE A 233 -1.64 -1.95 6.98
C PHE A 233 -3.01 -1.42 6.55
N CYS A 234 -3.74 -0.81 7.49
CA CYS A 234 -5.06 -0.24 7.23
C CYS A 234 -4.99 1.28 7.14
N LEU A 235 -5.53 1.84 6.07
CA LEU A 235 -5.69 3.27 5.86
C LEU A 235 -7.16 3.62 5.77
N THR A 236 -7.59 4.61 6.54
CA THR A 236 -8.97 5.12 6.46
C THR A 236 -9.01 6.64 6.51
N VAL A 237 -10.05 7.21 5.93
CA VAL A 237 -10.40 8.64 6.03
C VAL A 237 -11.54 8.89 7.01
N ASP A 238 -12.09 7.84 7.62
CA ASP A 238 -13.12 7.99 8.65
C ASP A 238 -12.53 8.57 9.93
N LYS A 239 -12.90 9.81 10.26
CA LYS A 239 -12.44 10.50 11.49
C LYS A 239 -12.79 9.75 12.78
N LYS A 240 -13.81 8.88 12.76
CA LYS A 240 -14.17 7.98 13.87
C LYS A 240 -13.42 6.64 13.82
N GLY A 241 -12.51 6.50 12.86
CA GLY A 241 -11.77 5.26 12.61
C GLY A 241 -10.96 4.77 13.79
N HIS A 242 -10.46 5.65 14.64
CA HIS A 242 -9.64 5.26 15.79
C HIS A 242 -10.33 4.26 16.72
N ASP A 243 -11.65 4.41 16.94
CA ASP A 243 -12.39 3.59 17.89
C ASP A 243 -12.42 2.11 17.49
N TYR A 244 -12.67 1.82 16.20
CA TYR A 244 -12.77 0.44 15.73
C TYR A 244 -11.45 -0.10 15.16
N LEU A 245 -10.58 0.77 14.61
CA LEU A 245 -9.28 0.33 14.07
C LEU A 245 -8.34 -0.16 15.16
N GLN A 246 -8.37 0.44 16.35
CA GLN A 246 -7.57 -0.01 17.47
C GLN A 246 -7.93 -1.46 17.85
N GLU A 247 -9.20 -1.82 17.81
CA GLU A 247 -9.66 -3.17 18.05
C GLU A 247 -9.37 -4.11 16.86
N MET A 248 -9.70 -3.65 15.64
CA MET A 248 -9.58 -4.42 14.40
C MET A 248 -8.13 -4.72 14.03
N CYS A 249 -7.24 -3.73 14.16
CA CYS A 249 -5.83 -3.81 13.78
C CYS A 249 -4.90 -4.12 14.96
N GLN A 250 -5.36 -4.87 15.95
CA GLN A 250 -4.59 -5.18 17.15
C GLN A 250 -3.23 -5.82 16.82
N GLY A 251 -2.14 -5.06 17.06
CA GLY A 251 -0.77 -5.50 16.76
C GLY A 251 -0.36 -5.38 15.28
N MET A 252 -1.15 -4.68 14.47
CA MET A 252 -0.89 -4.35 13.06
C MET A 252 -0.88 -2.83 12.87
N GLY A 253 -0.30 -2.37 11.74
CA GLY A 253 -0.26 -0.94 11.43
C GLY A 253 -1.60 -0.41 10.93
N TYR A 254 -2.00 0.76 11.41
CA TYR A 254 -3.11 1.50 10.83
C TYR A 254 -2.86 3.02 10.90
N GLU A 255 -3.55 3.76 10.07
CA GLU A 255 -3.53 5.21 10.09
C GLU A 255 -4.90 5.77 9.68
N VAL A 256 -5.32 6.82 10.38
CA VAL A 256 -6.51 7.59 10.05
C VAL A 256 -6.03 8.89 9.40
N LEU A 257 -6.52 9.16 8.21
CA LEU A 257 -6.17 10.37 7.45
C LEU A 257 -7.16 11.49 7.77
N ASP A 258 -6.66 12.69 8.00
CA ASP A 258 -7.49 13.87 8.24
C ASP A 258 -8.29 14.30 6.99
N SER A 259 -7.75 14.01 5.82
CA SER A 259 -8.37 14.29 4.51
C SER A 259 -7.98 13.22 3.48
N VAL A 260 -8.90 12.90 2.58
CA VAL A 260 -8.68 11.97 1.45
C VAL A 260 -7.57 12.46 0.53
N ASP A 261 -7.39 13.77 0.38
CA ASP A 261 -6.35 14.36 -0.47
C ASP A 261 -4.92 14.02 -0.01
N LEU A 262 -4.76 13.62 1.24
CA LEU A 262 -3.48 13.15 1.78
C LEU A 262 -3.15 11.70 1.38
N LEU A 263 -4.15 10.94 0.92
CA LEU A 263 -4.02 9.52 0.61
C LEU A 263 -2.85 9.21 -0.33
N PRO A 264 -2.65 9.90 -1.49
CA PRO A 264 -1.56 9.60 -2.40
C PRO A 264 -0.20 9.72 -1.75
N THR A 265 0.03 10.83 -1.04
CA THR A 265 1.32 11.14 -0.42
C THR A 265 1.60 10.18 0.75
N ARG A 266 0.57 9.89 1.54
CA ARG A 266 0.70 9.07 2.73
C ARG A 266 0.90 7.61 2.41
N LEU A 267 0.19 7.11 1.40
CA LEU A 267 0.32 5.75 0.91
C LEU A 267 1.76 5.47 0.40
N LEU A 268 2.34 6.43 -0.32
CA LEU A 268 3.72 6.37 -0.77
C LEU A 268 4.73 6.35 0.38
N TYR A 269 4.54 7.23 1.37
CA TYR A 269 5.38 7.28 2.56
C TYR A 269 5.37 5.96 3.33
N LEU A 270 4.18 5.40 3.56
CA LEU A 270 4.01 4.14 4.26
C LEU A 270 4.59 2.96 3.49
N TYR A 271 4.35 2.91 2.18
CA TYR A 271 4.95 1.91 1.33
C TYR A 271 6.47 1.89 1.46
N ARG A 272 7.10 3.06 1.38
CA ARG A 272 8.54 3.21 1.60
C ARG A 272 8.96 2.68 2.96
N LYS A 273 8.33 3.16 4.03
CA LYS A 273 8.66 2.80 5.41
C LYS A 273 8.57 1.30 5.68
N LEU A 274 7.64 0.61 5.02
CA LEU A 274 7.40 -0.82 5.21
C LEU A 274 8.24 -1.71 4.29
N THR A 275 8.89 -1.14 3.26
CA THR A 275 9.71 -1.89 2.29
C THR A 275 11.20 -1.61 2.37
N THR A 276 11.62 -0.68 3.25
CA THR A 276 13.03 -0.38 3.55
C THR A 276 13.49 -1.16 4.77
#